data_afe34152765fad54a7bcb582f87be705
#
_entry.id   afe34152765fad54a7bcb582f87be705
#
_cell.length_a   1.000
_cell.length_b   1.000
_cell.length_c   1.000
_cell.angle_alpha   90.00
_cell.angle_beta   90.00
_cell.angle_gamma   90.00
#
_symmetry.space_group_name_H-M   'P 1'
#
loop_
_entity.id
_entity.type
_entity.pdbx_description
1 polymer ?
#
loop_
_entity_poly.entity_id
_entity_poly.type
_entity_poly.pdbx_seq_one_letter_code
_entity_poly.pdbx_strand_id
1 'polypeptide(L)'
;MGWQVLNNEHTIIHRGHDSIALVGVENSGNPPFPNYGDLPKALKGTDGIFKVLLSHDPTHWRREVLPESDVQLMLSGHTHEMQFSIFGFSPAKFVYPEHNGLYREGNQALFVNVGLGYLMFPMRLGAWPEITVITLKKE
;
A
#
# COMPACT_ATOMS: atom_id res chain seq x y z
N MET A 1 20.49 10.84 -5.48
CA MET A 1 20.05 10.61 -4.10
C MET A 1 20.22 9.15 -3.66
N GLY A 2 20.66 8.22 -4.47
CA GLY A 2 20.91 6.81 -4.10
C GLY A 2 19.64 6.01 -3.70
N TRP A 3 18.48 6.44 -4.11
CA TRP A 3 17.23 5.72 -3.87
C TRP A 3 17.08 4.60 -4.91
N GLN A 4 16.64 3.42 -4.46
CA GLN A 4 16.26 2.34 -5.34
C GLN A 4 14.77 2.45 -5.66
N VAL A 5 14.44 2.41 -6.94
CA VAL A 5 13.06 2.35 -7.43
C VAL A 5 12.74 0.89 -7.71
N LEU A 6 11.61 0.41 -7.21
CA LEU A 6 11.12 -0.96 -7.40
C LEU A 6 9.94 -0.94 -8.38
N ASN A 7 10.22 -1.06 -9.67
CA ASN A 7 9.22 -1.07 -10.74
C ASN A 7 8.91 -2.50 -11.17
N ASN A 8 7.91 -3.12 -10.54
CA ASN A 8 7.59 -4.54 -10.68
C ASN A 8 8.80 -5.41 -10.33
N GLU A 9 9.43 -5.07 -9.19
CA GLU A 9 10.65 -5.68 -8.68
C GLU A 9 10.57 -5.83 -7.15
N HIS A 10 11.52 -6.54 -6.59
CA HIS A 10 11.68 -6.62 -5.14
C HIS A 10 13.16 -6.54 -4.73
N THR A 11 13.36 -6.32 -3.44
CA THR A 11 14.66 -6.47 -2.77
C THR A 11 14.48 -7.27 -1.50
N ILE A 12 15.47 -8.09 -1.17
CA ILE A 12 15.48 -8.87 0.09
C ILE A 12 16.27 -8.10 1.14
N ILE A 13 15.62 -7.84 2.24
CA ILE A 13 16.22 -7.20 3.41
C ILE A 13 16.54 -8.29 4.43
N HIS A 14 17.80 -8.39 4.85
CA HIS A 14 18.26 -9.37 5.82
C HIS A 14 18.54 -8.72 7.18
N ARG A 15 18.18 -9.43 8.25
CA ARG A 15 18.57 -9.10 9.63
C ARG A 15 18.93 -10.38 10.37
N GLY A 16 20.22 -10.63 10.55
CA GLY A 16 20.72 -11.90 11.08
C GLY A 16 20.33 -13.07 10.15
N HIS A 17 19.56 -14.01 10.67
CA HIS A 17 19.06 -15.15 9.89
C HIS A 17 17.67 -14.93 9.29
N ASP A 18 17.04 -13.79 9.57
CA ASP A 18 15.70 -13.45 9.08
C ASP A 18 15.77 -12.63 7.82
N SER A 19 14.74 -12.77 6.99
CA SER A 19 14.61 -12.03 5.73
C SER A 19 13.17 -11.57 5.52
N ILE A 20 13.02 -10.41 4.91
CA ILE A 20 11.75 -9.93 4.37
C ILE A 20 11.94 -9.53 2.91
N ALA A 21 10.95 -9.71 2.08
CA ALA A 21 10.90 -9.19 0.72
C ALA A 21 10.17 -7.85 0.72
N LEU A 22 10.87 -6.78 0.36
CA LEU A 22 10.24 -5.50 0.05
C LEU A 22 9.94 -5.48 -1.45
N VAL A 23 8.67 -5.53 -1.80
CA VAL A 23 8.17 -5.64 -3.17
C VAL A 23 7.58 -4.31 -3.60
N GLY A 24 7.86 -3.85 -4.81
CA GLY A 24 7.25 -2.66 -5.39
C GLY A 24 6.63 -2.97 -6.74
N VAL A 25 5.44 -2.42 -6.97
CA VAL A 25 4.78 -2.45 -8.28
C VAL A 25 4.62 -1.05 -8.84
N GLU A 26 4.61 -0.94 -10.15
CA GLU A 26 4.20 0.28 -10.83
C GLU A 26 2.73 0.57 -10.55
N ASN A 27 2.22 1.71 -11.06
CA ASN A 27 0.83 2.09 -10.82
C ASN A 27 -0.14 0.97 -11.23
N SER A 28 -0.96 0.53 -10.29
CA SER A 28 -1.98 -0.50 -10.47
C SER A 28 -3.35 0.08 -10.11
N GLY A 29 -3.80 1.08 -10.88
CA GLY A 29 -5.05 1.80 -10.67
C GLY A 29 -6.23 1.20 -11.43
N ASN A 30 -7.44 1.60 -11.01
CA ASN A 30 -8.66 1.36 -11.78
C ASN A 30 -8.84 2.42 -12.89
N PRO A 31 -9.50 2.11 -13.99
CA PRO A 31 -9.83 3.12 -15.00
C PRO A 31 -10.51 4.36 -14.37
N PRO A 32 -10.14 5.59 -14.79
CA PRO A 32 -9.30 5.94 -15.94
C PRO A 32 -7.79 5.94 -15.67
N PHE A 33 -7.34 5.52 -14.49
CA PHE A 33 -5.91 5.49 -14.16
C PHE A 33 -5.21 4.32 -14.89
N PRO A 34 -3.95 4.53 -15.32
CA PRO A 34 -3.21 3.48 -16.00
C PRO A 34 -2.89 2.33 -15.05
N ASN A 35 -2.82 1.12 -15.58
CA ASN A 35 -2.37 -0.07 -14.87
C ASN A 35 -1.10 -0.61 -15.55
N TYR A 36 0.05 -0.42 -14.89
CA TYR A 36 1.37 -0.92 -15.31
C TYR A 36 1.95 -1.90 -14.29
N GLY A 37 1.20 -2.15 -13.20
CA GLY A 37 1.59 -3.10 -12.17
C GLY A 37 1.63 -4.52 -12.72
N ASP A 38 2.70 -5.26 -12.37
CA ASP A 38 2.89 -6.67 -12.69
C ASP A 38 3.27 -7.39 -11.39
N LEU A 39 2.24 -7.76 -10.61
CA LEU A 39 2.41 -8.40 -9.32
C LEU A 39 3.12 -9.76 -9.41
N PRO A 40 2.79 -10.65 -10.36
CA PRO A 40 3.49 -11.91 -10.52
C PRO A 40 4.98 -11.74 -10.79
N LYS A 41 5.35 -10.77 -11.64
CA LYS A 41 6.75 -10.45 -11.92
C LYS A 41 7.46 -9.94 -10.65
N ALA A 42 6.83 -9.02 -9.92
CA ALA A 42 7.40 -8.43 -8.71
C ALA A 42 7.64 -9.46 -7.60
N LEU A 43 6.77 -10.49 -7.50
CA LEU A 43 6.84 -11.54 -6.49
C LEU A 43 7.73 -12.73 -6.86
N LYS A 44 8.22 -12.81 -8.09
CA LYS A 44 8.96 -13.98 -8.59
C LYS A 44 10.23 -14.24 -7.76
N GLY A 45 10.28 -15.39 -7.08
CA GLY A 45 11.43 -15.80 -6.26
C GLY A 45 11.38 -15.34 -4.81
N THR A 46 10.20 -14.88 -4.34
CA THR A 46 9.98 -14.49 -2.93
C THR A 46 9.25 -15.58 -2.12
N ASP A 47 9.16 -16.79 -2.65
CA ASP A 47 8.43 -17.90 -2.01
C ASP A 47 8.96 -18.17 -0.59
N GLY A 48 8.03 -18.33 0.36
CA GLY A 48 8.36 -18.59 1.77
C GLY A 48 8.97 -17.43 2.55
N ILE A 49 9.12 -16.24 1.94
CA ILE A 49 9.62 -15.03 2.59
C ILE A 49 8.45 -14.12 2.94
N PHE A 50 8.46 -13.51 4.14
CA PHE A 50 7.49 -12.49 4.52
C PHE A 50 7.57 -11.28 3.57
N LYS A 51 6.45 -10.89 2.99
CA LYS A 51 6.37 -9.88 1.93
C LYS A 51 5.70 -8.61 2.42
N VAL A 52 6.38 -7.48 2.17
CA VAL A 52 5.81 -6.13 2.29
C VAL A 52 5.70 -5.55 0.89
N LEU A 53 4.48 -5.32 0.43
CA LEU A 53 4.20 -4.77 -0.90
C LEU A 53 3.96 -3.25 -0.82
N LEU A 54 4.67 -2.51 -1.64
CA LEU A 54 4.46 -1.09 -1.89
C LEU A 54 3.61 -0.95 -3.16
N SER A 55 2.36 -0.53 -3.02
CA SER A 55 1.46 -0.26 -4.14
C SER A 55 0.65 1.00 -3.87
N HIS A 56 0.67 1.95 -4.79
CA HIS A 56 0.12 3.27 -4.56
C HIS A 56 -1.40 3.27 -4.35
N ASP A 57 -2.15 2.59 -5.23
CA ASP A 57 -3.61 2.56 -5.23
C ASP A 57 -4.14 1.41 -4.34
N PRO A 58 -4.94 1.69 -3.29
CA PRO A 58 -5.47 0.64 -2.41
C PRO A 58 -6.45 -0.31 -3.11
N THR A 59 -7.04 0.07 -4.24
CA THR A 59 -7.94 -0.82 -5.00
C THR A 59 -7.23 -2.05 -5.55
N HIS A 60 -5.90 -2.01 -5.69
CA HIS A 60 -5.05 -3.16 -6.03
C HIS A 60 -5.23 -4.31 -5.03
N TRP A 61 -5.48 -4.00 -3.75
CA TRP A 61 -5.68 -4.96 -2.67
C TRP A 61 -6.74 -6.01 -3.01
N ARG A 62 -7.98 -5.57 -3.23
CA ARG A 62 -9.10 -6.50 -3.51
C ARG A 62 -9.08 -7.06 -4.91
N ARG A 63 -8.53 -6.31 -5.87
CA ARG A 63 -8.54 -6.70 -7.26
C ARG A 63 -7.57 -7.83 -7.56
N GLU A 64 -6.38 -7.82 -6.96
CA GLU A 64 -5.30 -8.72 -7.32
C GLU A 64 -4.55 -9.29 -6.10
N VAL A 65 -4.19 -8.46 -5.12
CA VAL A 65 -3.31 -8.90 -4.03
C VAL A 65 -3.96 -9.97 -3.16
N LEU A 66 -5.20 -9.78 -2.72
CA LEU A 66 -5.93 -10.77 -1.91
C LEU A 66 -6.16 -12.09 -2.62
N PRO A 67 -6.71 -12.12 -3.85
CA PRO A 67 -7.06 -13.38 -4.51
C PRO A 67 -5.86 -14.11 -5.13
N GLU A 68 -4.77 -13.40 -5.47
CA GLU A 68 -3.72 -13.94 -6.34
C GLU A 68 -2.33 -13.98 -5.68
N SER A 69 -2.21 -13.58 -4.40
CA SER A 69 -0.90 -13.56 -3.74
C SER A 69 -0.92 -13.98 -2.29
N ASP A 70 0.27 -14.24 -1.75
CA ASP A 70 0.54 -14.50 -0.34
C ASP A 70 1.24 -13.30 0.34
N VAL A 71 1.04 -12.08 -0.12
CA VAL A 71 1.58 -10.86 0.49
C VAL A 71 0.98 -10.66 1.88
N GLN A 72 1.82 -10.56 2.92
CA GLN A 72 1.34 -10.40 4.28
C GLN A 72 1.00 -8.95 4.65
N LEU A 73 1.68 -7.98 4.06
CA LEU A 73 1.42 -6.57 4.31
C LEU A 73 1.52 -5.75 3.02
N MET A 74 0.44 -5.08 2.65
CA MET A 74 0.44 -4.06 1.59
C MET A 74 0.40 -2.66 2.20
N LEU A 75 1.21 -1.76 1.67
CA LEU A 75 1.23 -0.34 2.05
C LEU A 75 0.79 0.48 0.85
N SER A 76 -0.23 1.33 1.07
CA SER A 76 -0.81 2.18 0.03
C SER A 76 -1.00 3.62 0.50
N GLY A 77 -1.28 4.50 -0.46
CA GLY A 77 -1.61 5.89 -0.25
C GLY A 77 -2.80 6.31 -1.10
N HIS A 78 -2.58 7.23 -2.02
CA HIS A 78 -3.47 7.66 -3.09
C HIS A 78 -4.71 8.45 -2.65
N THR A 79 -5.48 7.97 -1.70
CA THR A 79 -6.82 8.48 -1.37
C THR A 79 -6.82 9.88 -0.78
N HIS A 80 -5.73 10.25 -0.07
CA HIS A 80 -5.65 11.46 0.78
C HIS A 80 -6.87 11.64 1.71
N GLU A 81 -7.70 10.58 1.88
CA GLU A 81 -9.03 10.64 2.51
C GLU A 81 -9.91 11.73 1.89
N MET A 82 -9.69 12.02 0.57
CA MET A 82 -10.26 13.17 -0.16
C MET A 82 -10.05 14.51 0.57
N GLN A 83 -9.02 14.59 1.42
CA GLN A 83 -8.68 15.78 2.24
C GLN A 83 -9.80 16.23 3.19
N PHE A 84 -10.81 15.39 3.40
CA PHE A 84 -11.98 15.69 4.22
C PHE A 84 -12.37 14.51 5.09
N SER A 85 -12.37 14.74 6.42
CA SER A 85 -12.82 13.75 7.40
C SER A 85 -13.44 14.48 8.60
N ILE A 86 -14.70 14.22 8.90
CA ILE A 86 -15.39 14.80 10.06
C ILE A 86 -16.05 13.65 10.84
N PHE A 87 -15.71 13.54 12.12
CA PHE A 87 -16.21 12.48 13.01
C PHE A 87 -16.06 11.06 12.43
N GLY A 88 -14.94 10.80 11.73
CA GLY A 88 -14.67 9.51 11.09
C GLY A 88 -15.42 9.27 9.79
N PHE A 89 -16.15 10.25 9.30
CA PHE A 89 -16.79 10.20 8.00
C PHE A 89 -15.92 10.91 6.96
N SER A 90 -15.57 10.20 5.88
CA SER A 90 -14.94 10.77 4.69
C SER A 90 -15.72 10.36 3.44
N PRO A 91 -15.89 11.26 2.45
CA PRO A 91 -16.47 10.91 1.16
C PRO A 91 -15.60 9.89 0.39
N ALA A 92 -14.33 9.77 0.73
CA ALA A 92 -13.42 8.79 0.14
C ALA A 92 -13.97 7.36 0.20
N LYS A 93 -14.72 6.99 1.24
CA LYS A 93 -15.30 5.65 1.42
C LYS A 93 -16.26 5.22 0.31
N PHE A 94 -16.82 6.15 -0.43
CA PHE A 94 -17.74 5.84 -1.54
C PHE A 94 -17.00 5.47 -2.82
N VAL A 95 -15.71 5.85 -2.92
CA VAL A 95 -14.84 5.56 -4.06
C VAL A 95 -13.82 4.48 -3.73
N TYR A 96 -13.29 4.54 -2.51
CA TYR A 96 -12.28 3.61 -2.00
C TYR A 96 -12.82 2.95 -0.73
N PRO A 97 -13.26 1.69 -0.76
CA PRO A 97 -13.67 0.96 0.44
C PRO A 97 -12.57 0.98 1.51
N GLU A 98 -11.33 0.77 1.10
CA GLU A 98 -10.14 0.92 1.91
C GLU A 98 -9.51 2.31 1.67
N HIS A 99 -9.92 3.31 2.43
CA HIS A 99 -9.53 4.70 2.19
C HIS A 99 -8.56 5.27 3.23
N ASN A 100 -8.46 4.68 4.42
CA ASN A 100 -7.60 5.15 5.52
C ASN A 100 -7.41 4.07 6.57
N GLY A 101 -6.18 3.90 7.08
CA GLY A 101 -5.86 3.03 8.20
C GLY A 101 -5.64 1.57 7.84
N LEU A 102 -5.82 0.68 8.83
CA LEU A 102 -5.48 -0.73 8.74
C LEU A 102 -6.70 -1.61 8.45
N TYR A 103 -6.58 -2.45 7.43
CA TYR A 103 -7.53 -3.48 7.06
C TYR A 103 -6.86 -4.86 7.16
N ARG A 104 -7.64 -5.90 7.50
CA ARG A 104 -7.14 -7.28 7.65
C ARG A 104 -8.12 -8.27 7.03
N GLU A 105 -7.57 -9.22 6.27
CA GLU A 105 -8.31 -10.35 5.69
C GLU A 105 -7.45 -11.61 5.83
N GLY A 106 -7.85 -12.53 6.68
CA GLY A 106 -7.05 -13.72 6.98
C GLY A 106 -5.66 -13.36 7.51
N ASN A 107 -4.62 -13.82 6.82
CA ASN A 107 -3.22 -13.57 7.15
C ASN A 107 -2.62 -12.36 6.43
N GLN A 108 -3.43 -11.62 5.71
CA GLN A 108 -3.00 -10.47 4.93
C GLN A 108 -3.51 -9.17 5.55
N ALA A 109 -2.75 -8.10 5.40
CA ALA A 109 -3.09 -6.78 5.88
C ALA A 109 -2.80 -5.71 4.83
N LEU A 110 -3.66 -4.69 4.77
CA LEU A 110 -3.45 -3.47 4.02
C LEU A 110 -3.41 -2.30 5.00
N PHE A 111 -2.42 -1.43 4.86
CA PHE A 111 -2.41 -0.12 5.51
C PHE A 111 -2.48 0.99 4.46
N VAL A 112 -3.47 1.85 4.55
CA VAL A 112 -3.65 3.02 3.69
C VAL A 112 -3.28 4.27 4.46
N ASN A 113 -2.20 4.96 4.03
CA ASN A 113 -1.72 6.22 4.59
C ASN A 113 -2.31 7.39 3.81
N VAL A 114 -2.83 8.39 4.50
CA VAL A 114 -3.45 9.56 3.87
C VAL A 114 -2.46 10.63 3.39
N GLY A 115 -1.16 10.39 3.62
CA GLY A 115 -0.06 11.21 3.10
C GLY A 115 0.13 12.55 3.80
N LEU A 116 1.21 13.24 3.42
CA LEU A 116 1.60 14.56 3.96
C LEU A 116 1.10 15.72 3.11
N GLY A 117 0.99 15.51 1.80
CA GLY A 117 0.69 16.54 0.82
C GLY A 117 -0.81 16.85 0.68
N TYR A 118 -1.12 17.54 -0.38
CA TYR A 118 -2.50 17.83 -0.81
C TYR A 118 -2.66 17.53 -2.30
N LEU A 119 -3.91 17.35 -2.72
CA LEU A 119 -4.30 17.17 -4.11
C LEU A 119 -5.26 18.30 -4.50
N MET A 120 -5.02 18.95 -5.65
CA MET A 120 -5.81 20.02 -6.26
C MET A 120 -5.82 21.34 -5.48
N PHE A 121 -6.20 21.36 -4.19
CA PHE A 121 -6.25 22.58 -3.37
C PHE A 121 -5.53 22.35 -2.01
N PRO A 122 -4.82 23.37 -1.51
CA PRO A 122 -3.96 23.24 -0.33
C PRO A 122 -4.75 23.36 0.97
N MET A 123 -5.74 22.47 1.17
CA MET A 123 -6.55 22.42 2.36
C MET A 123 -6.84 20.98 2.74
N ARG A 124 -6.77 20.69 4.04
CA ARG A 124 -7.25 19.46 4.65
C ARG A 124 -8.19 19.81 5.80
N LEU A 125 -9.35 19.17 5.85
CA LEU A 125 -10.31 19.35 6.93
C LEU A 125 -10.52 18.00 7.63
N GLY A 126 -9.93 17.84 8.82
CA GLY A 126 -10.01 16.61 9.62
C GLY A 126 -9.19 15.41 9.09
N ALA A 127 -8.85 15.37 7.82
CA ALA A 127 -7.92 14.40 7.24
C ALA A 127 -6.48 14.89 7.40
N TRP A 128 -5.95 14.79 8.62
CA TRP A 128 -4.64 15.35 8.97
C TRP A 128 -3.50 14.67 8.21
N PRO A 129 -2.39 15.40 7.94
CA PRO A 129 -1.18 14.80 7.39
C PRO A 129 -0.67 13.69 8.32
N GLU A 130 -0.22 12.58 7.72
CA GLU A 130 0.16 11.38 8.46
C GLU A 130 1.56 10.89 8.10
N ILE A 131 2.35 10.54 9.12
CA ILE A 131 3.55 9.71 9.00
C ILE A 131 3.33 8.46 9.85
N THR A 132 3.37 7.29 9.21
CA THR A 132 3.16 6.02 9.88
C THR A 132 4.47 5.29 10.12
N VAL A 133 4.70 4.87 11.36
CA VAL A 133 5.81 3.99 11.72
C VAL A 133 5.29 2.57 11.91
N ILE A 134 5.80 1.63 11.12
CA ILE A 134 5.41 0.22 11.17
C ILE A 134 6.58 -0.58 11.73
N THR A 135 6.32 -1.33 12.81
CA THR A 135 7.30 -2.23 13.40
C THR A 135 6.90 -3.67 13.11
N LEU A 136 7.71 -4.38 12.32
CA LEU A 136 7.56 -5.82 12.12
C LEU A 136 8.24 -6.55 13.28
N LYS A 137 7.54 -7.51 13.87
CA LYS A 137 8.07 -8.38 14.95
C LYS A 137 7.98 -9.83 14.49
N LYS A 138 9.01 -10.61 14.80
CA LYS A 138 8.97 -12.06 14.69
C LYS A 138 8.27 -12.61 15.94
N GLU A 139 7.32 -13.50 15.75
CA GLU A 139 6.72 -14.31 16.80
C GLU A 139 7.56 -15.55 17.08
#